data_75d2a61e35b2020d4b3ed91a5b74506b
#
_entry.id   75d2a61e35b2020d4b3ed91a5b74506b
#
_cell.length_a   1.000
_cell.length_b   1.000
_cell.length_c   1.000
_cell.angle_alpha   90.00
_cell.angle_beta   90.00
_cell.angle_gamma   90.00
#
_symmetry.space_group_name_H-M   'P 1'
#
loop_
_entity.id
_entity.type
_entity.pdbx_description
1 polymer ?
#
loop_
_entity_poly.entity_id
_entity_poly.type
_entity_poly.pdbx_seq_one_letter_code
_entity_poly.pdbx_strand_id
1 'polypeptide(L)'
;SIYNVNNIDTNVLHKFDEKARKKFFSRTVRGMSNSPELNLAEMQFNLLKQRAADGDSFVVLGRCSDEIFLGLADVVKIFIRANLDAKVKRVMTKREMDAVTAVKTMERHDKKRRAYHDYFCQSKWGDVSAYDICIDSSKLDIDGTVEFLYEYIQRYLAR
;
A
#
# COMPACT_ATOMS: atom_id res chain seq x y z
N SER A 1 -9.70 9.64 -4.06
CA SER A 1 -9.70 9.26 -2.65
C SER A 1 -10.77 8.18 -2.43
N ILE A 2 -10.34 6.99 -1.98
CA ILE A 2 -11.16 5.78 -1.78
C ILE A 2 -12.31 6.00 -0.77
N TYR A 3 -12.25 7.07 0.03
CA TYR A 3 -13.10 7.25 1.20
C TYR A 3 -14.43 7.99 0.97
N ASN A 4 -14.76 8.35 -0.26
CA ASN A 4 -15.91 9.23 -0.51
C ASN A 4 -17.24 8.51 -0.83
N VAL A 5 -17.33 7.19 -0.63
CA VAL A 5 -18.46 6.41 -1.18
C VAL A 5 -19.60 6.16 -0.19
N ASN A 6 -19.45 6.34 1.13
CA ASN A 6 -20.49 5.93 2.08
C ASN A 6 -20.69 6.85 3.31
N ASN A 7 -20.56 8.16 3.21
CA ASN A 7 -20.82 9.08 4.35
C ASN A 7 -20.03 8.72 5.64
N ILE A 8 -18.92 8.00 5.53
CA ILE A 8 -18.07 7.65 6.66
C ILE A 8 -17.06 8.78 6.84
N ASP A 9 -16.96 9.30 8.06
CA ASP A 9 -16.01 10.36 8.42
C ASP A 9 -14.57 9.91 8.07
N THR A 10 -13.99 10.57 7.07
CA THR A 10 -12.63 10.28 6.56
C THR A 10 -11.56 10.41 7.65
N ASN A 11 -11.77 11.26 8.65
CA ASN A 11 -10.84 11.45 9.78
C ASN A 11 -10.82 10.21 10.70
N VAL A 12 -11.95 9.57 10.89
CA VAL A 12 -12.07 8.33 11.66
C VAL A 12 -11.38 7.19 10.90
N LEU A 13 -11.57 7.10 9.58
CA LEU A 13 -10.94 6.09 8.73
C LEU A 13 -9.41 6.20 8.71
N HIS A 14 -8.86 7.42 8.56
CA HIS A 14 -7.42 7.65 8.63
C HIS A 14 -6.82 7.25 9.98
N LYS A 15 -7.56 7.44 11.07
CA LYS A 15 -7.10 7.09 12.41
C LYS A 15 -6.98 5.57 12.63
N PHE A 16 -7.83 4.77 11.99
CA PHE A 16 -7.79 3.30 12.05
C PHE A 16 -6.84 2.70 11.01
N ASP A 17 -6.71 3.32 9.86
CA ASP A 17 -5.91 2.86 8.74
C ASP A 17 -4.41 2.75 9.02
N GLU A 18 -3.88 3.55 9.97
CA GLU A 18 -2.47 3.56 10.36
C GLU A 18 -2.16 2.84 11.70
N LYS A 19 -3.15 2.30 12.40
CA LYS A 19 -2.89 1.63 13.68
C LYS A 19 -2.30 0.24 13.48
N ALA A 20 -1.13 0.02 14.08
CA ALA A 20 -0.59 -1.32 14.22
C ALA A 20 -1.50 -2.16 15.15
N ARG A 21 -1.90 -3.33 14.70
CA ARG A 21 -2.77 -4.24 15.44
C ARG A 21 -2.10 -4.68 16.74
N LYS A 22 -2.72 -4.43 17.89
CA LYS A 22 -2.43 -5.17 19.11
C LYS A 22 -3.03 -6.57 18.94
N LYS A 23 -2.21 -7.63 19.04
CA LYS A 23 -2.56 -9.06 18.85
C LYS A 23 -3.58 -9.62 19.87
N PHE A 24 -4.40 -8.80 20.50
CA PHE A 24 -5.26 -9.25 21.60
C PHE A 24 -6.74 -9.14 21.23
N PHE A 25 -7.38 -10.33 21.11
CA PHE A 25 -8.83 -10.57 21.17
C PHE A 25 -9.69 -9.97 20.04
N SER A 26 -9.54 -10.46 18.82
CA SER A 26 -10.67 -10.41 17.89
C SER A 26 -11.55 -11.64 18.14
N ARG A 27 -12.75 -11.44 18.65
CA ARG A 27 -13.78 -12.48 18.73
C ARG A 27 -14.51 -12.50 17.40
N THR A 28 -14.51 -13.65 16.73
CA THR A 28 -15.33 -13.84 15.53
C THR A 28 -16.76 -14.15 15.97
N VAL A 29 -17.70 -13.31 15.58
CA VAL A 29 -19.14 -13.56 15.80
C VAL A 29 -19.78 -13.69 14.42
N ARG A 30 -20.40 -14.84 14.13
CA ARG A 30 -21.06 -15.18 12.87
C ARG A 30 -20.15 -15.04 11.63
N GLY A 31 -18.86 -15.38 11.75
CA GLY A 31 -17.92 -15.32 10.62
C GLY A 31 -17.33 -13.92 10.34
N MET A 32 -17.76 -12.88 11.04
CA MET A 32 -17.20 -11.52 10.93
C MET A 32 -16.32 -11.18 12.12
N SER A 33 -15.20 -10.52 11.87
CA SER A 33 -14.31 -10.01 12.91
C SER A 33 -14.94 -8.79 13.59
N ASN A 34 -14.85 -8.72 14.93
CA ASN A 34 -15.27 -7.53 15.68
C ASN A 34 -14.18 -6.41 15.69
N SER A 35 -13.09 -6.58 14.94
CA SER A 35 -12.05 -5.57 14.84
C SER A 35 -12.43 -4.52 13.78
N PRO A 36 -12.60 -3.24 14.15
CA PRO A 36 -12.88 -2.18 13.19
C PRO A 36 -11.84 -2.10 12.05
N GLU A 37 -10.57 -2.43 12.35
CA GLU A 37 -9.49 -2.42 11.36
C GLU A 37 -9.66 -3.54 10.30
N LEU A 38 -10.15 -4.71 10.70
CA LEU A 38 -10.44 -5.80 9.76
C LEU A 38 -11.63 -5.49 8.89
N ASN A 39 -12.71 -5.00 9.49
CA ASN A 39 -13.90 -4.62 8.74
C ASN A 39 -13.59 -3.52 7.71
N LEU A 40 -12.76 -2.54 8.10
CA LEU A 40 -12.31 -1.51 7.18
C LEU A 40 -11.47 -2.07 6.03
N ALA A 41 -10.55 -3.00 6.31
CA ALA A 41 -9.73 -3.64 5.28
C ALA A 41 -10.61 -4.44 4.31
N GLU A 42 -11.57 -5.23 4.81
CA GLU A 42 -12.51 -6.00 3.98
C GLU A 42 -13.37 -5.08 3.11
N MET A 43 -13.87 -3.96 3.66
CA MET A 43 -14.62 -2.96 2.88
C MET A 43 -13.75 -2.37 1.75
N GLN A 44 -12.50 -2.04 2.03
CA GLN A 44 -11.57 -1.52 1.02
C GLN A 44 -11.29 -2.56 -0.07
N PHE A 45 -11.08 -3.84 0.30
CA PHE A 45 -10.83 -4.92 -0.64
C PHE A 45 -12.04 -5.16 -1.54
N ASN A 46 -13.24 -5.18 -0.97
CA ASN A 46 -14.48 -5.36 -1.73
C ASN A 46 -14.71 -4.20 -2.71
N LEU A 47 -14.47 -2.96 -2.28
CA LEU A 47 -14.58 -1.79 -3.16
C LEU A 47 -13.59 -1.87 -4.33
N LEU A 48 -12.33 -2.25 -4.07
CA LEU A 48 -11.32 -2.39 -5.12
C LEU A 48 -11.68 -3.49 -6.11
N LYS A 49 -12.16 -4.63 -5.63
CA LYS A 49 -12.64 -5.74 -6.48
C LYS A 49 -13.83 -5.32 -7.33
N GLN A 50 -14.78 -4.58 -6.73
CA GLN A 50 -15.94 -4.08 -7.46
C GLN A 50 -15.52 -3.15 -8.60
N ARG A 51 -14.65 -2.17 -8.33
CA ARG A 51 -14.16 -1.24 -9.36
C ARG A 51 -13.42 -1.95 -10.49
N ALA A 52 -12.64 -2.98 -10.16
CA ALA A 52 -11.98 -3.79 -11.18
C ALA A 52 -13.00 -4.58 -12.02
N ALA A 53 -14.05 -5.13 -11.40
CA ALA A 53 -15.13 -5.83 -12.09
C ALA A 53 -15.96 -4.90 -12.99
N ASP A 54 -16.10 -3.63 -12.59
CA ASP A 54 -16.78 -2.59 -13.38
C ASP A 54 -15.93 -2.10 -14.57
N GLY A 55 -14.69 -2.58 -14.71
CA GLY A 55 -13.77 -2.20 -15.79
C GLY A 55 -13.07 -0.86 -15.58
N ASP A 56 -13.08 -0.33 -14.38
CA ASP A 56 -12.41 0.93 -14.03
C ASP A 56 -10.89 0.84 -14.16
N SER A 57 -10.27 1.89 -14.72
CA SER A 57 -8.82 2.09 -14.69
C SER A 57 -8.43 2.96 -13.49
N PHE A 58 -7.56 2.46 -12.63
CA PHE A 58 -7.14 3.18 -11.42
C PHE A 58 -5.76 2.75 -10.90
N VAL A 59 -5.17 3.57 -10.04
CA VAL A 59 -3.92 3.27 -9.33
C VAL A 59 -4.18 3.07 -7.85
N VAL A 60 -3.64 1.99 -7.27
CA VAL A 60 -3.74 1.68 -5.85
C VAL A 60 -2.38 1.77 -5.18
N LEU A 61 -2.31 2.47 -4.05
CA LEU A 61 -1.10 2.54 -3.23
C LEU A 61 -1.23 1.62 -2.00
N GLY A 62 -0.54 0.50 -2.03
CA GLY A 62 -0.58 -0.51 -0.96
C GLY A 62 -1.90 -1.26 -0.90
N ARG A 63 -2.44 -1.51 0.32
CA ARG A 63 -3.72 -2.20 0.56
C ARG A 63 -3.74 -3.64 0.08
N CYS A 64 -2.59 -4.30 0.06
CA CYS A 64 -2.47 -5.68 -0.43
C CYS A 64 -3.04 -5.85 -1.86
N SER A 65 -2.91 -4.80 -2.69
CA SER A 65 -3.42 -4.83 -4.05
C SER A 65 -2.75 -5.88 -4.92
N ASP A 66 -1.52 -6.23 -4.61
CA ASP A 66 -0.77 -7.34 -5.19
C ASP A 66 -1.44 -8.71 -4.98
N GLU A 67 -2.12 -8.90 -3.85
CA GLU A 67 -2.89 -10.11 -3.54
C GLU A 67 -4.35 -10.00 -4.01
N ILE A 68 -4.99 -8.85 -3.81
CA ILE A 68 -6.41 -8.62 -4.16
C ILE A 68 -6.66 -8.86 -5.64
N PHE A 69 -5.71 -8.46 -6.49
CA PHE A 69 -5.80 -8.56 -7.96
C PHE A 69 -4.98 -9.71 -8.52
N LEU A 70 -4.65 -10.70 -7.70
CA LEU A 70 -3.94 -11.89 -8.17
C LEU A 70 -4.77 -12.62 -9.24
N GLY A 71 -4.14 -12.88 -10.38
CA GLY A 71 -4.76 -13.57 -11.52
C GLY A 71 -5.59 -12.70 -12.46
N LEU A 72 -5.69 -11.39 -12.23
CA LEU A 72 -6.26 -10.48 -13.22
C LEU A 72 -5.22 -10.11 -14.29
N ALA A 73 -5.66 -10.04 -15.56
CA ALA A 73 -4.75 -9.88 -16.70
C ALA A 73 -4.13 -8.48 -16.80
N ASP A 74 -4.90 -7.43 -16.54
CA ASP A 74 -4.51 -6.04 -16.80
C ASP A 74 -4.04 -5.32 -15.54
N VAL A 75 -3.22 -5.99 -14.73
CA VAL A 75 -2.66 -5.44 -13.48
C VAL A 75 -1.15 -5.39 -13.57
N VAL A 76 -0.57 -4.21 -13.32
CA VAL A 76 0.87 -4.02 -13.16
C VAL A 76 1.21 -3.83 -11.70
N LYS A 77 1.95 -4.77 -11.13
CA LYS A 77 2.36 -4.76 -9.72
C LYS A 77 3.77 -4.19 -9.59
N ILE A 78 3.88 -3.05 -8.91
CA ILE A 78 5.12 -2.30 -8.78
C ILE A 78 5.54 -2.19 -7.31
N PHE A 79 6.78 -2.56 -7.00
CA PHE A 79 7.38 -2.32 -5.70
C PHE A 79 8.48 -1.26 -5.80
N ILE A 80 8.29 -0.13 -5.10
CA ILE A 80 9.24 0.97 -5.07
C ILE A 80 9.99 0.98 -3.75
N ARG A 81 11.30 0.85 -3.82
CA ARG A 81 12.20 0.99 -2.68
C ARG A 81 13.10 2.23 -2.84
N ALA A 82 13.82 2.58 -1.78
CA ALA A 82 14.93 3.51 -1.84
C ALA A 82 15.97 3.14 -0.75
N ASN A 83 17.23 3.57 -0.93
CA ASN A 83 18.23 3.42 0.12
C ASN A 83 17.89 4.29 1.35
N LEU A 84 18.52 4.00 2.48
CA LEU A 84 18.19 4.67 3.75
C LEU A 84 18.40 6.18 3.68
N ASP A 85 19.53 6.63 3.14
CA ASP A 85 19.89 8.06 3.10
C ASP A 85 18.90 8.87 2.27
N ALA A 86 18.52 8.38 1.08
CA ALA A 86 17.52 9.02 0.23
C ALA A 86 16.15 9.07 0.92
N LYS A 87 15.75 8.00 1.62
CA LYS A 87 14.51 7.97 2.41
C LYS A 87 14.55 9.00 3.54
N VAL A 88 15.62 9.04 4.32
CA VAL A 88 15.79 9.98 5.45
C VAL A 88 15.71 11.40 4.94
N LYS A 89 16.50 11.76 3.93
CA LYS A 89 16.51 13.11 3.34
C LYS A 89 15.11 13.53 2.88
N ARG A 90 14.40 12.65 2.19
CA ARG A 90 13.04 12.91 1.69
C ARG A 90 12.03 13.13 2.82
N VAL A 91 12.11 12.32 3.89
CA VAL A 91 11.21 12.44 5.04
C VAL A 91 11.51 13.69 5.85
N MET A 92 12.80 14.03 6.06
CA MET A 92 13.20 15.29 6.71
C MET A 92 12.62 16.50 6.00
N THR A 93 12.81 16.57 4.68
CA THR A 93 12.30 17.69 3.86
C THR A 93 10.77 17.74 3.86
N LYS A 94 10.11 16.60 3.64
CA LYS A 94 8.64 16.56 3.51
C LYS A 94 7.90 16.83 4.82
N ARG A 95 8.50 16.49 5.97
CA ARG A 95 7.85 16.56 7.28
C ARG A 95 8.51 17.58 8.22
N GLU A 96 9.49 18.32 7.75
CA GLU A 96 10.20 19.36 8.51
C GLU A 96 10.71 18.84 9.88
N MET A 97 11.43 17.69 9.85
CA MET A 97 11.93 17.05 11.05
C MET A 97 13.43 16.74 10.94
N ASP A 98 14.08 16.53 12.09
CA ASP A 98 15.47 16.10 12.16
C ASP A 98 15.70 14.64 11.70
N ALA A 99 16.96 14.28 11.41
CA ALA A 99 17.32 12.97 10.89
C ALA A 99 16.97 11.81 11.85
N VAL A 100 17.14 11.99 13.14
CA VAL A 100 16.86 10.95 14.15
C VAL A 100 15.37 10.65 14.20
N THR A 101 14.54 11.69 14.20
CA THR A 101 13.08 11.60 14.18
C THR A 101 12.60 11.00 12.85
N ALA A 102 13.24 11.37 11.73
CA ALA A 102 12.92 10.82 10.41
C ALA A 102 13.17 9.31 10.36
N VAL A 103 14.33 8.82 10.82
CA VAL A 103 14.67 7.39 10.88
C VAL A 103 13.63 6.63 11.71
N LYS A 104 13.36 7.08 12.94
CA LYS A 104 12.36 6.43 13.82
C LYS A 104 10.97 6.39 13.19
N THR A 105 10.60 7.47 12.51
CA THR A 105 9.30 7.58 11.83
C THR A 105 9.21 6.58 10.67
N MET A 106 10.24 6.48 9.84
CA MET A 106 10.31 5.54 8.72
C MET A 106 10.26 4.08 9.19
N GLU A 107 11.08 3.72 10.18
CA GLU A 107 11.09 2.35 10.74
C GLU A 107 9.71 1.96 11.28
N ARG A 108 9.06 2.88 11.99
CA ARG A 108 7.69 2.65 12.48
C ARG A 108 6.69 2.44 11.35
N HIS A 109 6.77 3.24 10.28
CA HIS A 109 5.87 3.11 9.12
C HIS A 109 6.16 1.84 8.31
N ASP A 110 7.44 1.49 8.09
CA ASP A 110 7.82 0.27 7.39
C ASP A 110 7.39 -0.99 8.18
N LYS A 111 7.55 -0.96 9.52
CA LYS A 111 7.07 -2.04 10.39
C LYS A 111 5.54 -2.21 10.32
N LYS A 112 4.79 -1.11 10.29
CA LYS A 112 3.33 -1.15 10.16
C LYS A 112 2.90 -1.70 8.78
N ARG A 113 3.52 -1.22 7.69
CA ARG A 113 3.21 -1.69 6.33
C ARG A 113 3.50 -3.17 6.17
N ARG A 114 4.65 -3.62 6.64
CA ARG A 114 5.01 -5.04 6.63
C ARG A 114 4.01 -5.87 7.44
N ALA A 115 3.70 -5.46 8.67
CA ALA A 115 2.76 -6.18 9.52
C ALA A 115 1.34 -6.26 8.92
N TYR A 116 0.90 -5.20 8.24
CA TYR A 116 -0.38 -5.16 7.53
C TYR A 116 -0.36 -6.13 6.35
N HIS A 117 0.64 -6.03 5.49
CA HIS A 117 0.79 -6.88 4.31
C HIS A 117 0.91 -8.37 4.70
N ASP A 118 1.86 -8.70 5.57
CA ASP A 118 2.12 -10.09 6.01
C ASP A 118 0.93 -10.71 6.78
N TYR A 119 -0.04 -9.89 7.18
CA TYR A 119 -1.27 -10.37 7.80
C TYR A 119 -2.34 -10.77 6.77
N PHE A 120 -2.47 -9.99 5.69
CA PHE A 120 -3.54 -10.18 4.69
C PHE A 120 -3.09 -10.91 3.43
N CYS A 121 -1.79 -10.96 3.14
CA CYS A 121 -1.23 -11.53 1.92
C CYS A 121 -0.47 -12.83 2.21
N GLN A 122 -0.45 -13.72 1.23
CA GLN A 122 0.35 -14.96 1.30
C GLN A 122 1.83 -14.67 1.07
N SER A 123 2.15 -13.77 0.15
CA SER A 123 3.52 -13.29 -0.09
C SER A 123 4.04 -12.45 1.07
N LYS A 124 5.35 -12.33 1.22
CA LYS A 124 5.96 -11.42 2.20
C LYS A 124 6.11 -10.04 1.60
N TRP A 125 5.98 -9.00 2.44
CA TRP A 125 6.17 -7.63 2.01
C TRP A 125 7.56 -7.39 1.43
N GLY A 126 7.63 -7.00 0.16
CA GLY A 126 8.87 -6.77 -0.58
C GLY A 126 9.50 -8.05 -1.16
N ASP A 127 8.78 -9.15 -1.20
CA ASP A 127 9.18 -10.33 -1.95
C ASP A 127 9.12 -10.00 -3.44
N VAL A 128 10.26 -10.00 -4.10
CA VAL A 128 10.40 -9.61 -5.50
C VAL A 128 9.57 -10.47 -6.46
N SER A 129 9.29 -11.71 -6.10
CA SER A 129 8.48 -12.63 -6.92
C SER A 129 7.00 -12.25 -6.98
N ALA A 130 6.53 -11.40 -6.06
CA ALA A 130 5.14 -10.93 -6.01
C ALA A 130 4.88 -9.72 -6.92
N TYR A 131 5.90 -9.15 -7.56
CA TYR A 131 5.79 -7.91 -8.33
C TYR A 131 6.33 -8.07 -9.74
N ASP A 132 5.73 -7.37 -10.71
CA ASP A 132 6.18 -7.34 -12.10
C ASP A 132 7.43 -6.49 -12.26
N ILE A 133 7.61 -5.48 -11.41
CA ILE A 133 8.78 -4.63 -11.36
C ILE A 133 9.11 -4.18 -9.93
N CYS A 134 10.40 -4.26 -9.58
CA CYS A 134 10.95 -3.71 -8.34
C CYS A 134 12.01 -2.66 -8.69
N ILE A 135 11.79 -1.41 -8.26
CA ILE A 135 12.67 -0.29 -8.62
C ILE A 135 13.25 0.41 -7.39
N ASP A 136 14.53 0.80 -7.46
CA ASP A 136 15.18 1.64 -6.47
C ASP A 136 15.12 3.12 -6.89
N SER A 137 14.18 3.87 -6.35
CA SER A 137 13.96 5.29 -6.65
C SER A 137 15.08 6.23 -6.16
N SER A 138 16.08 5.70 -5.47
CA SER A 138 17.27 6.50 -5.11
C SER A 138 18.31 6.58 -6.21
N LYS A 139 18.15 5.81 -7.30
CA LYS A 139 19.08 5.79 -8.44
C LYS A 139 18.69 6.77 -9.54
N LEU A 140 17.39 6.97 -9.74
CA LEU A 140 16.84 7.80 -10.80
C LEU A 140 16.16 9.06 -10.25
N ASP A 141 16.22 9.30 -8.93
CA ASP A 141 15.36 10.25 -8.19
C ASP A 141 13.85 9.99 -8.38
N ILE A 142 13.00 10.96 -8.05
CA ILE A 142 11.54 10.81 -8.18
C ILE A 142 11.13 10.92 -9.65
N ASP A 143 11.60 11.96 -10.32
CA ASP A 143 11.15 12.29 -11.69
C ASP A 143 11.61 11.23 -12.69
N GLY A 144 12.89 10.83 -12.65
CA GLY A 144 13.39 9.75 -13.49
C GLY A 144 12.74 8.39 -13.18
N THR A 145 12.35 8.15 -11.91
CA THR A 145 11.58 6.94 -11.56
C THR A 145 10.17 6.99 -12.17
N VAL A 146 9.52 8.14 -12.16
CA VAL A 146 8.20 8.34 -12.77
C VAL A 146 8.25 8.12 -14.28
N GLU A 147 9.23 8.71 -14.96
CA GLU A 147 9.43 8.56 -16.41
C GLU A 147 9.65 7.08 -16.79
N PHE A 148 10.54 6.40 -16.08
CA PHE A 148 10.80 4.98 -16.31
C PHE A 148 9.55 4.12 -16.11
N LEU A 149 8.80 4.32 -15.03
CA LEU A 149 7.58 3.57 -14.77
C LEU A 149 6.48 3.87 -15.79
N TYR A 150 6.38 5.13 -16.24
CA TYR A 150 5.44 5.52 -17.29
C TYR A 150 5.72 4.77 -18.60
N GLU A 151 6.97 4.75 -19.07
CA GLU A 151 7.36 4.00 -20.25
C GLU A 151 7.08 2.49 -20.11
N TYR A 152 7.40 1.92 -18.95
CA TYR A 152 7.13 0.52 -18.67
C TYR A 152 5.65 0.19 -18.81
N ILE A 153 4.78 1.00 -18.18
CA ILE A 153 3.33 0.81 -18.21
C ILE A 153 2.79 0.97 -19.64
N GLN A 154 3.26 1.98 -20.40
CA GLN A 154 2.84 2.16 -21.79
C GLN A 154 3.17 0.93 -22.66
N ARG A 155 4.37 0.38 -22.52
CA ARG A 155 4.77 -0.84 -23.24
C ARG A 155 3.99 -2.07 -22.79
N TYR A 156 3.65 -2.15 -21.52
CA TYR A 156 2.82 -3.24 -20.97
C TYR A 156 1.40 -3.22 -21.55
N LEU A 157 0.79 -2.05 -21.62
CA LEU A 157 -0.58 -1.88 -22.15
C LEU A 157 -0.68 -2.00 -23.67
N ALA A 158 0.44 -1.88 -24.38
CA ALA A 158 0.50 -1.99 -25.85
C ALA A 158 0.71 -3.43 -26.39
N ARG A 159 0.68 -4.45 -25.51
CA ARG A 159 0.90 -5.88 -25.87
C ARG A 159 -0.27 -6.53 -26.57
#